data_9cc58b3770a13f8ad1f12da4ff2584bb
#
_entry.id   9cc58b3770a13f8ad1f12da4ff2584bb
#
_cell.length_a   1.000
_cell.length_b   1.000
_cell.length_c   1.000
_cell.angle_alpha   90.00
_cell.angle_beta   90.00
_cell.angle_gamma   90.00
#
_symmetry.space_group_name_H-M   'P 1'
#
loop_
_entity.id
_entity.type
_entity.pdbx_description
1 polymer ?
#
loop_
_entity_poly.entity_id
_entity_poly.type
_entity_poly.pdbx_seq_one_letter_code
_entity_poly.pdbx_strand_id
1 'polypeptide(L)'
;ETFNTNIPTMESESFIFETKHSMELGSHQLEVEVTSVNGISDENQSNNHAEKEIISVIGITQKIPMIEHFSSSSCGPCVEVNSIMEDFTNDNAGKFTYVKYPLNFPGTGDPYYTSEAGVRKSFYDVSGVPRIFFDGIFDISYAIEQEELEAKLETPAIANIRGSFDMDGNTINITADFMSYI
;
A
#
# COMPACT_ATOMS: atom_id res chain seq x y z
N GLU A 1 -30.77 -9.17 -10.73
CA GLU A 1 -31.82 -8.53 -9.90
C GLU A 1 -32.42 -7.34 -10.62
N THR A 2 -33.65 -6.95 -10.26
CA THR A 2 -34.33 -5.78 -10.84
C THR A 2 -34.42 -4.70 -9.77
N PHE A 3 -33.91 -3.52 -10.11
CA PHE A 3 -33.95 -2.35 -9.25
C PHE A 3 -35.07 -1.42 -9.72
N ASN A 4 -36.06 -1.17 -8.84
CA ASN A 4 -37.28 -0.40 -9.17
C ASN A 4 -37.25 0.94 -8.43
N THR A 5 -36.56 1.93 -8.98
CA THR A 5 -36.59 3.31 -8.50
C THR A 5 -36.64 4.28 -9.67
N ASN A 6 -37.12 5.48 -9.43
CA ASN A 6 -37.06 6.55 -10.41
C ASN A 6 -35.84 7.41 -10.12
N ILE A 7 -34.85 7.38 -11.03
CA ILE A 7 -33.64 8.19 -10.93
C ILE A 7 -33.85 9.44 -11.81
N PRO A 8 -33.95 10.65 -11.23
CA PRO A 8 -34.03 11.89 -12.00
C PRO A 8 -32.84 12.09 -12.93
N THR A 9 -33.04 12.89 -13.96
CA THR A 9 -31.97 13.23 -14.90
C THR A 9 -30.76 13.86 -14.16
N MET A 10 -29.55 13.38 -14.44
CA MET A 10 -28.27 13.81 -13.83
C MET A 10 -28.10 13.44 -12.34
N GLU A 11 -28.94 12.57 -11.82
CA GLU A 11 -28.77 12.03 -10.47
C GLU A 11 -28.29 10.58 -10.50
N SER A 12 -27.84 10.09 -9.36
CA SER A 12 -27.41 8.70 -9.14
C SER A 12 -28.08 8.12 -7.92
N GLU A 13 -28.29 6.81 -7.93
CA GLU A 13 -28.85 6.08 -6.80
C GLU A 13 -27.97 4.88 -6.49
N SER A 14 -27.80 4.58 -5.22
CA SER A 14 -27.06 3.42 -4.75
C SER A 14 -28.02 2.29 -4.40
N PHE A 15 -27.66 1.05 -4.74
CA PHE A 15 -28.43 -0.13 -4.35
C PHE A 15 -27.52 -1.23 -3.80
N ILE A 16 -28.11 -2.16 -3.06
CA ILE A 16 -27.42 -3.32 -2.50
C ILE A 16 -28.07 -4.57 -3.09
N PHE A 17 -27.27 -5.48 -3.65
CA PHE A 17 -27.74 -6.79 -4.07
C PHE A 17 -28.27 -7.59 -2.88
N GLU A 18 -29.48 -8.12 -2.98
CA GLU A 18 -30.11 -8.94 -1.93
C GLU A 18 -29.54 -10.35 -1.90
N THR A 19 -29.14 -10.87 -3.07
CA THR A 19 -28.58 -12.20 -3.20
C THR A 19 -27.16 -12.26 -2.63
N LYS A 20 -26.97 -13.12 -1.65
CA LYS A 20 -25.65 -13.38 -1.05
C LYS A 20 -25.00 -14.59 -1.72
N HIS A 21 -23.74 -14.45 -2.06
CA HIS A 21 -22.91 -15.53 -2.56
C HIS A 21 -21.89 -15.95 -1.50
N SER A 22 -21.71 -17.28 -1.33
CA SER A 22 -20.57 -17.83 -0.60
C SER A 22 -19.43 -18.00 -1.59
N MET A 23 -18.26 -17.49 -1.25
CA MET A 23 -17.05 -17.61 -2.05
C MET A 23 -16.05 -18.53 -1.34
N GLU A 24 -15.31 -19.31 -2.11
CA GLU A 24 -14.14 -20.01 -1.62
C GLU A 24 -13.03 -19.02 -1.26
N LEU A 25 -12.02 -19.46 -0.52
CA LEU A 25 -10.86 -18.60 -0.20
C LEU A 25 -10.06 -18.28 -1.47
N GLY A 26 -9.54 -17.07 -1.55
CA GLY A 26 -8.70 -16.62 -2.66
C GLY A 26 -9.27 -15.43 -3.42
N SER A 27 -8.67 -15.15 -4.59
CA SER A 27 -9.05 -14.03 -5.44
C SER A 27 -10.22 -14.39 -6.36
N HIS A 28 -11.17 -13.47 -6.49
CA HIS A 28 -12.35 -13.59 -7.32
C HIS A 28 -12.56 -12.31 -8.13
N GLN A 29 -12.99 -12.47 -9.37
CA GLN A 29 -13.45 -11.37 -10.21
C GLN A 29 -14.95 -11.18 -10.00
N LEU A 30 -15.37 -10.01 -9.53
CA LEU A 30 -16.77 -9.61 -9.46
C LEU A 30 -17.08 -8.75 -10.68
N GLU A 31 -18.10 -9.17 -11.44
CA GLU A 31 -18.60 -8.43 -12.59
C GLU A 31 -20.05 -8.01 -12.35
N VAL A 32 -20.38 -6.79 -12.71
CA VAL A 32 -21.73 -6.23 -12.63
C VAL A 32 -22.08 -5.64 -13.99
N GLU A 33 -23.24 -6.02 -14.51
CA GLU A 33 -23.73 -5.53 -15.80
C GLU A 33 -25.17 -5.02 -15.68
N VAL A 34 -25.42 -3.84 -16.26
CA VAL A 34 -26.78 -3.33 -16.48
C VAL A 34 -27.29 -3.88 -17.81
N THR A 35 -28.21 -4.83 -17.77
CA THR A 35 -28.72 -5.51 -18.96
C THR A 35 -29.88 -4.79 -19.64
N SER A 36 -30.64 -3.98 -18.89
CA SER A 36 -31.74 -3.19 -19.45
C SER A 36 -32.14 -2.03 -18.53
N VAL A 37 -32.63 -0.98 -19.11
CA VAL A 37 -33.25 0.17 -18.43
C VAL A 37 -34.69 0.29 -18.89
N ASN A 38 -35.64 0.32 -17.96
CA ASN A 38 -37.09 0.35 -18.24
C ASN A 38 -37.58 -0.78 -19.18
N GLY A 39 -36.92 -1.96 -19.11
CA GLY A 39 -37.28 -3.12 -19.92
C GLY A 39 -36.75 -3.08 -21.36
N ILE A 40 -35.96 -2.09 -21.74
CA ILE A 40 -35.32 -1.98 -23.05
C ILE A 40 -33.82 -1.93 -22.91
N SER A 41 -33.06 -2.26 -23.96
CA SER A 41 -31.63 -2.12 -23.98
C SER A 41 -31.21 -0.65 -23.82
N ASP A 42 -30.17 -0.39 -23.01
CA ASP A 42 -29.62 0.93 -22.86
C ASP A 42 -28.98 1.42 -24.18
N GLU A 43 -29.17 2.69 -24.47
CA GLU A 43 -28.59 3.33 -25.67
C GLU A 43 -27.07 3.46 -25.58
N ASN A 44 -26.52 3.57 -24.38
CA ASN A 44 -25.09 3.65 -24.14
C ASN A 44 -24.57 2.44 -23.34
N GLN A 45 -24.28 1.35 -24.03
CA GLN A 45 -23.78 0.13 -23.40
C GLN A 45 -22.32 0.21 -22.91
N SER A 46 -21.60 1.28 -23.24
CA SER A 46 -20.17 1.40 -22.85
C SER A 46 -19.93 1.65 -21.36
N ASN A 47 -20.98 2.06 -20.64
CA ASN A 47 -20.94 2.31 -19.18
C ASN A 47 -21.78 1.31 -18.37
N ASN A 48 -22.27 0.26 -19.00
CA ASN A 48 -23.15 -0.74 -18.38
C ASN A 48 -22.38 -1.83 -17.62
N HIS A 49 -21.07 -1.89 -17.76
CA HIS A 49 -20.22 -2.93 -17.16
C HIS A 49 -19.28 -2.33 -16.13
N ALA A 50 -19.16 -3.00 -15.00
CA ALA A 50 -18.15 -2.73 -13.99
C ALA A 50 -17.59 -4.04 -13.45
N GLU A 51 -16.28 -4.05 -13.20
CA GLU A 51 -15.60 -5.21 -12.63
C GLU A 51 -14.72 -4.79 -11.45
N LYS A 52 -14.56 -5.71 -10.51
CA LYS A 52 -13.71 -5.51 -9.32
C LYS A 52 -13.11 -6.84 -8.87
N GLU A 53 -11.81 -6.86 -8.65
CA GLU A 53 -11.17 -7.95 -7.94
C GLU A 53 -11.47 -7.86 -6.46
N ILE A 54 -11.89 -8.97 -5.85
CA ILE A 54 -12.13 -9.14 -4.42
C ILE A 54 -11.40 -10.36 -3.90
N ILE A 55 -10.97 -10.32 -2.65
CA ILE A 55 -10.26 -11.44 -2.03
C ILE A 55 -11.09 -11.94 -0.85
N SER A 56 -11.46 -13.23 -0.90
CA SER A 56 -12.11 -13.93 0.20
C SER A 56 -11.06 -14.51 1.15
N VAL A 57 -11.16 -14.18 2.43
CA VAL A 57 -10.14 -14.52 3.44
C VAL A 57 -10.78 -15.12 4.69
N ILE A 58 -10.03 -15.94 5.43
CA ILE A 58 -10.48 -16.50 6.74
C ILE A 58 -10.31 -15.51 7.89
N GLY A 59 -9.60 -14.42 7.67
CA GLY A 59 -9.36 -13.39 8.68
C GLY A 59 -8.59 -12.20 8.10
N ILE A 60 -8.51 -11.17 8.90
CA ILE A 60 -7.72 -9.96 8.61
C ILE A 60 -7.00 -9.53 9.88
N THR A 61 -5.94 -8.78 9.71
CA THR A 61 -5.24 -8.10 10.81
C THR A 61 -5.03 -6.64 10.48
N GLN A 62 -4.70 -5.83 11.49
CA GLN A 62 -4.32 -4.45 11.26
C GLN A 62 -3.02 -4.41 10.45
N LYS A 63 -3.02 -3.62 9.40
CA LYS A 63 -1.83 -3.36 8.60
C LYS A 63 -0.87 -2.46 9.37
N ILE A 64 0.41 -2.77 9.29
CA ILE A 64 1.51 -1.90 9.68
C ILE A 64 2.23 -1.54 8.38
N PRO A 65 2.02 -0.34 7.83
CA PRO A 65 2.65 0.07 6.58
C PRO A 65 4.17 0.12 6.70
N MET A 66 4.86 0.00 5.57
CA MET A 66 6.32 0.11 5.50
C MET A 66 6.72 1.33 4.69
N ILE A 67 7.60 2.15 5.24
CA ILE A 67 8.19 3.30 4.57
C ILE A 67 9.67 3.02 4.35
N GLU A 68 10.10 3.10 3.10
CA GLU A 68 11.47 2.91 2.67
C GLU A 68 12.01 4.22 2.08
N HIS A 69 13.01 4.81 2.74
CA HIS A 69 13.56 6.11 2.39
C HIS A 69 15.01 5.99 1.90
N PHE A 70 15.22 6.29 0.64
CA PHE A 70 16.55 6.34 0.04
C PHE A 70 17.12 7.75 0.11
N SER A 71 18.29 7.89 0.69
CA SER A 71 18.91 9.18 0.99
C SER A 71 20.43 9.09 0.91
N SER A 72 21.12 10.22 1.03
CA SER A 72 22.59 10.28 1.11
C SER A 72 23.02 11.55 1.80
N SER A 73 24.10 11.48 2.61
CA SER A 73 24.69 12.65 3.28
C SER A 73 25.32 13.66 2.31
N SER A 74 25.63 13.25 1.08
CA SER A 74 26.14 14.15 0.02
C SER A 74 25.05 14.71 -0.90
N CYS A 75 23.77 14.50 -0.56
CA CYS A 75 22.62 14.94 -1.32
C CYS A 75 22.01 16.21 -0.69
N GLY A 76 22.13 17.36 -1.37
CA GLY A 76 21.59 18.62 -0.87
C GLY A 76 20.07 18.60 -0.59
N PRO A 77 19.21 18.21 -1.55
CA PRO A 77 17.76 18.12 -1.33
C PRO A 77 17.35 17.12 -0.23
N CYS A 78 18.18 16.13 0.06
CA CYS A 78 17.90 15.15 1.11
C CYS A 78 17.87 15.76 2.51
N VAL A 79 18.52 16.88 2.75
CA VAL A 79 18.57 17.56 4.07
C VAL A 79 17.16 17.94 4.52
N GLU A 80 16.40 18.59 3.65
CA GLU A 80 15.03 19.00 3.93
C GLU A 80 14.11 17.80 4.14
N VAL A 81 14.14 16.84 3.22
CA VAL A 81 13.31 15.63 3.30
C VAL A 81 13.64 14.78 4.53
N ASN A 82 14.90 14.70 4.91
CA ASN A 82 15.31 14.02 6.15
C ASN A 82 14.66 14.65 7.39
N SER A 83 14.61 15.99 7.47
CA SER A 83 13.99 16.70 8.60
C SER A 83 12.48 16.46 8.65
N ILE A 84 11.80 16.58 7.51
CA ILE A 84 10.37 16.30 7.40
C ILE A 84 10.05 14.86 7.84
N MET A 85 10.83 13.90 7.37
CA MET A 85 10.61 12.50 7.71
C MET A 85 10.96 12.17 9.17
N GLU A 86 11.89 12.88 9.78
CA GLU A 86 12.19 12.77 11.22
C GLU A 86 11.00 13.23 12.06
N ASP A 87 10.44 14.39 11.76
CA ASP A 87 9.25 14.92 12.43
C ASP A 87 8.05 13.99 12.24
N PHE A 88 7.78 13.56 11.00
CA PHE A 88 6.71 12.62 10.67
C PHE A 88 6.84 11.29 11.43
N THR A 89 8.06 10.76 11.54
CA THR A 89 8.34 9.51 12.25
C THR A 89 8.12 9.66 13.75
N ASN A 90 8.50 10.79 14.33
CA ASN A 90 8.29 11.09 15.74
C ASN A 90 6.80 11.24 16.08
N ASP A 91 6.04 11.96 15.24
CA ASP A 91 4.60 12.21 15.43
C ASP A 91 3.75 10.94 15.24
N ASN A 92 4.24 9.98 14.47
CA ASN A 92 3.55 8.75 14.16
C ASN A 92 4.26 7.48 14.66
N ALA A 93 5.02 7.60 15.75
CA ALA A 93 5.79 6.50 16.31
C ALA A 93 4.93 5.24 16.56
N GLY A 94 5.38 4.10 16.06
CA GLY A 94 4.72 2.81 16.23
C GLY A 94 3.57 2.52 15.26
N LYS A 95 3.20 3.47 14.38
CA LYS A 95 2.14 3.27 13.39
C LYS A 95 2.62 2.61 12.10
N PHE A 96 3.91 2.65 11.81
CA PHE A 96 4.52 2.08 10.62
C PHE A 96 5.95 1.58 10.89
N THR A 97 6.49 0.81 9.95
CA THR A 97 7.90 0.43 9.92
C THR A 97 8.66 1.42 9.02
N TYR A 98 9.75 1.99 9.52
CA TYR A 98 10.59 2.91 8.76
C TYR A 98 11.98 2.36 8.57
N VAL A 99 12.44 2.31 7.31
CA VAL A 99 13.81 1.90 6.95
C VAL A 99 14.43 2.96 6.06
N LYS A 100 15.58 3.48 6.48
CA LYS A 100 16.36 4.44 5.69
C LYS A 100 17.57 3.74 5.07
N TYR A 101 17.71 3.88 3.75
CA TYR A 101 18.80 3.32 2.96
C TYR A 101 19.79 4.43 2.54
N PRO A 102 20.96 4.55 3.18
CA PRO A 102 22.00 5.45 2.73
C PRO A 102 22.62 4.92 1.42
N LEU A 103 22.72 5.78 0.39
CA LEU A 103 23.23 5.40 -0.92
C LEU A 103 24.62 5.96 -1.22
N ASN A 104 25.35 5.28 -2.11
CA ASN A 104 26.70 5.64 -2.56
C ASN A 104 26.74 6.76 -3.61
N PHE A 105 25.64 7.51 -3.75
CA PHE A 105 25.53 8.68 -4.64
C PHE A 105 24.49 9.68 -4.06
N PRO A 106 24.41 10.93 -4.55
CA PRO A 106 25.31 11.60 -5.49
C PRO A 106 26.69 11.89 -4.91
N GLY A 107 27.58 12.42 -5.74
CA GLY A 107 28.90 12.87 -5.32
C GLY A 107 29.75 11.76 -4.71
N THR A 108 30.21 11.96 -3.48
CA THR A 108 31.03 10.97 -2.74
C THR A 108 30.19 9.84 -2.13
N GLY A 109 28.86 9.96 -2.17
CA GLY A 109 27.97 9.03 -1.52
C GLY A 109 27.87 9.22 -0.02
N ASP A 110 27.20 8.27 0.63
CA ASP A 110 27.03 8.21 2.07
C ASP A 110 28.08 7.30 2.72
N PRO A 111 28.75 7.71 3.79
CA PRO A 111 29.73 6.87 4.49
C PRO A 111 29.12 5.62 5.15
N TYR A 112 27.78 5.62 5.36
CA TYR A 112 27.05 4.48 5.91
C TYR A 112 26.38 3.61 4.84
N TYR A 113 26.77 3.80 3.56
CA TYR A 113 26.29 2.92 2.49
C TYR A 113 26.67 1.47 2.76
N THR A 114 25.71 0.56 2.49
CA THR A 114 25.92 -0.89 2.53
C THR A 114 25.52 -1.53 1.20
N SER A 115 26.05 -2.74 0.93
CA SER A 115 25.69 -3.51 -0.26
C SER A 115 24.18 -3.84 -0.31
N GLU A 116 23.57 -4.05 0.86
CA GLU A 116 22.14 -4.33 1.01
C GLU A 116 21.29 -3.13 0.59
N ALA A 117 21.70 -1.91 0.95
CA ALA A 117 21.07 -0.69 0.44
C ALA A 117 21.17 -0.60 -1.09
N GLY A 118 22.30 -1.02 -1.67
CA GLY A 118 22.50 -1.12 -3.11
C GLY A 118 21.58 -2.14 -3.79
N VAL A 119 21.38 -3.30 -3.18
CA VAL A 119 20.42 -4.32 -3.66
C VAL A 119 19.01 -3.76 -3.62
N ARG A 120 18.60 -3.15 -2.51
CA ARG A 120 17.26 -2.58 -2.36
C ARG A 120 17.01 -1.41 -3.32
N LYS A 121 18.02 -0.56 -3.52
CA LYS A 121 18.02 0.49 -4.55
C LYS A 121 17.73 -0.08 -5.94
N SER A 122 18.38 -1.19 -6.29
CA SER A 122 18.21 -1.83 -7.60
C SER A 122 16.85 -2.48 -7.77
N PHE A 123 16.27 -3.00 -6.69
CA PHE A 123 14.90 -3.56 -6.70
C PHE A 123 13.85 -2.51 -7.10
N TYR A 124 14.01 -1.27 -6.66
CA TYR A 124 13.10 -0.16 -6.97
C TYR A 124 13.55 0.69 -8.17
N ASP A 125 14.64 0.35 -8.82
CA ASP A 125 15.24 1.15 -9.91
C ASP A 125 15.48 2.63 -9.51
N VAL A 126 15.93 2.86 -8.27
CA VAL A 126 16.18 4.20 -7.76
C VAL A 126 17.37 4.82 -8.46
N SER A 127 17.14 5.85 -9.27
CA SER A 127 18.15 6.59 -10.02
C SER A 127 18.53 7.94 -9.41
N GLY A 128 17.76 8.42 -8.43
CA GLY A 128 17.97 9.70 -7.75
C GLY A 128 17.53 9.65 -6.28
N VAL A 129 18.04 10.58 -5.47
CA VAL A 129 17.68 10.78 -4.07
C VAL A 129 17.36 12.24 -3.81
N PRO A 130 16.47 12.58 -2.84
CA PRO A 130 15.72 11.66 -1.99
C PRO A 130 14.64 10.87 -2.74
N ARG A 131 14.30 9.68 -2.25
CA ARG A 131 13.22 8.87 -2.77
C ARG A 131 12.57 8.08 -1.64
N ILE A 132 11.24 8.04 -1.61
CA ILE A 132 10.48 7.36 -0.56
C ILE A 132 9.50 6.41 -1.24
N PHE A 133 9.45 5.17 -0.77
CA PHE A 133 8.43 4.20 -1.17
C PHE A 133 7.55 3.87 0.02
N PHE A 134 6.25 3.85 -0.22
CA PHE A 134 5.26 3.50 0.77
C PHE A 134 4.61 2.17 0.39
N ASP A 135 4.72 1.15 1.25
CA ASP A 135 4.29 -0.23 1.01
C ASP A 135 4.86 -0.86 -0.28
N GLY A 136 6.02 -0.42 -0.72
CA GLY A 136 6.69 -0.95 -1.90
C GLY A 136 6.06 -0.58 -3.25
N ILE A 137 4.98 0.19 -3.26
CA ILE A 137 4.17 0.47 -4.45
C ILE A 137 4.18 1.96 -4.80
N PHE A 138 3.99 2.82 -3.81
CA PHE A 138 3.88 4.25 -4.02
C PHE A 138 5.23 4.92 -3.92
N ASP A 139 5.65 5.51 -5.03
CA ASP A 139 6.84 6.35 -5.13
C ASP A 139 6.47 7.79 -4.77
N ILE A 140 6.97 8.24 -3.64
CA ILE A 140 6.73 9.57 -3.11
C ILE A 140 8.05 10.35 -3.18
N SER A 141 8.05 11.48 -3.87
CA SER A 141 9.30 12.21 -4.13
C SER A 141 9.77 13.07 -2.96
N TYR A 142 8.91 13.49 -2.03
CA TYR A 142 9.27 14.45 -1.00
C TYR A 142 8.82 14.10 0.42
N ALA A 143 7.52 13.91 0.66
CA ALA A 143 6.98 13.68 2.00
C ALA A 143 5.74 12.83 1.90
N ILE A 144 5.43 12.13 2.99
CA ILE A 144 4.18 11.39 3.16
C ILE A 144 3.21 12.30 3.90
N GLU A 145 2.03 12.47 3.33
CA GLU A 145 0.97 13.21 3.98
C GLU A 145 0.30 12.34 5.06
N GLN A 146 -0.18 12.99 6.12
CA GLN A 146 -0.84 12.29 7.24
C GLN A 146 -2.05 11.48 6.77
N GLU A 147 -2.82 12.00 5.82
CA GLU A 147 -3.99 11.34 5.22
C GLU A 147 -3.62 10.04 4.49
N GLU A 148 -2.45 10.00 3.83
CA GLU A 148 -1.96 8.80 3.16
C GLU A 148 -1.62 7.68 4.16
N LEU A 149 -1.01 8.03 5.30
CA LEU A 149 -0.77 7.08 6.38
C LEU A 149 -2.08 6.54 6.96
N GLU A 150 -3.03 7.42 7.24
CA GLU A 150 -4.34 7.04 7.80
C GLU A 150 -5.10 6.11 6.86
N ALA A 151 -5.14 6.41 5.57
CA ALA A 151 -5.75 5.53 4.56
C ALA A 151 -5.10 4.14 4.50
N LYS A 152 -3.76 4.07 4.68
CA LYS A 152 -3.05 2.79 4.74
C LYS A 152 -3.35 1.99 6.01
N LEU A 153 -3.49 2.67 7.14
CA LEU A 153 -3.84 2.04 8.42
C LEU A 153 -5.28 1.48 8.42
N GLU A 154 -6.19 2.09 7.68
CA GLU A 154 -7.55 1.59 7.50
C GLU A 154 -7.63 0.35 6.58
N THR A 155 -6.62 0.14 5.74
CA THR A 155 -6.57 -1.02 4.84
C THR A 155 -6.18 -2.27 5.64
N PRO A 156 -7.00 -3.34 5.69
CA PRO A 156 -6.63 -4.54 6.41
C PRO A 156 -5.49 -5.30 5.72
N ALA A 157 -4.70 -6.01 6.50
CA ALA A 157 -3.72 -6.97 5.99
C ALA A 157 -4.31 -8.39 6.01
N ILE A 158 -4.02 -9.16 4.96
CA ILE A 158 -4.40 -10.57 4.78
C ILE A 158 -3.28 -11.54 5.13
N ALA A 159 -2.22 -11.00 5.73
CA ALA A 159 -1.11 -11.78 6.27
C ALA A 159 -0.62 -11.13 7.56
N ASN A 160 -0.07 -11.94 8.45
CA ASN A 160 0.53 -11.50 9.69
C ASN A 160 1.97 -12.04 9.75
N ILE A 161 2.90 -11.19 10.18
CA ILE A 161 4.28 -11.57 10.44
C ILE A 161 4.56 -11.25 11.91
N ARG A 162 5.04 -12.25 12.64
CA ARG A 162 5.52 -12.09 14.02
C ARG A 162 7.00 -12.45 14.07
N GLY A 163 7.79 -11.59 14.68
CA GLY A 163 9.22 -11.82 14.82
C GLY A 163 9.68 -11.69 16.26
N SER A 164 10.76 -12.40 16.57
CA SER A 164 11.55 -12.24 17.78
C SER A 164 13.01 -12.29 17.44
N PHE A 165 13.84 -11.70 18.27
CA PHE A 165 15.29 -11.81 18.14
C PHE A 165 15.94 -12.01 19.51
N ASP A 166 17.08 -12.66 19.52
CA ASP A 166 18.01 -12.72 20.65
C ASP A 166 19.42 -12.36 20.20
N MET A 167 20.22 -11.88 21.13
CA MET A 167 21.59 -11.51 20.89
C MET A 167 22.56 -12.43 21.63
N ASP A 168 23.52 -12.99 20.90
CA ASP A 168 24.65 -13.73 21.46
C ASP A 168 25.95 -13.04 21.04
N GLY A 169 26.50 -12.23 21.92
CA GLY A 169 27.65 -11.39 21.63
C GLY A 169 27.33 -10.38 20.50
N ASN A 170 28.01 -10.52 19.36
CA ASN A 170 27.81 -9.69 18.17
C ASN A 170 26.90 -10.37 17.13
N THR A 171 26.29 -11.50 17.46
CA THR A 171 25.37 -12.23 16.57
C THR A 171 23.93 -11.96 16.98
N ILE A 172 23.08 -11.64 16.00
CA ILE A 172 21.64 -11.50 16.19
C ILE A 172 20.99 -12.71 15.54
N ASN A 173 20.25 -13.50 16.34
CA ASN A 173 19.41 -14.58 15.86
C ASN A 173 17.98 -14.06 15.71
N ILE A 174 17.42 -14.17 14.51
CA ILE A 174 16.07 -13.68 14.20
C ILE A 174 15.20 -14.88 13.86
N THR A 175 14.01 -14.93 14.48
CA THR A 175 12.94 -15.88 14.13
C THR A 175 11.74 -15.08 13.62
N ALA A 176 11.14 -15.53 12.53
CA ALA A 176 9.92 -14.93 12.00
C ALA A 176 8.91 -16.01 11.65
N ASP A 177 7.68 -15.84 12.12
CA ASP A 177 6.52 -16.65 11.78
C ASP A 177 5.64 -15.87 10.80
N PHE A 178 5.27 -16.49 9.71
CA PHE A 178 4.38 -15.94 8.72
C PHE A 178 3.05 -16.70 8.70
N MET A 179 1.94 -15.97 8.81
CA MET A 179 0.58 -16.52 8.73
C MET A 179 -0.18 -15.84 7.58
N SER A 180 -0.64 -16.63 6.62
CA SER A 180 -1.55 -16.19 5.55
C SER A 180 -3.00 -16.43 5.96
N TYR A 181 -3.88 -15.51 5.55
CA TYR A 181 -5.35 -15.61 5.74
C TYR A 181 -6.10 -15.92 4.43
N ILE A 182 -5.34 -16.25 3.37
CA ILE A 182 -5.88 -16.67 2.06
C ILE A 182 -5.84 -18.19 1.97
#